data_be70cfd19691d392acaa56286acea1de
#
_entry.id   be70cfd19691d392acaa56286acea1de
#
_cell.length_a   1.000
_cell.length_b   1.000
_cell.length_c   1.000
_cell.angle_alpha   90.00
_cell.angle_beta   90.00
_cell.angle_gamma   90.00
#
_symmetry.space_group_name_H-M   'P 1'
#
loop_
_entity.id
_entity.type
_entity.pdbx_description
1 polymer ?
#
loop_
_entity_poly.entity_id
_entity_poly.type
_entity_poly.pdbx_seq_one_letter_code
_entity_poly.pdbx_strand_id
1 'polypeptide(L)'
;MTYRSLLVHLDQDPLCAERTQVAIRLARELDCHLAGVAPTGVLRMPTPPEAALSDLAALAWDSMVAQAQQAAQRFTDSCSAVGLRSVETVVDEGDEALSLVRRAHCSDLTVLSQPDPSDPEHRRRREIVEQVILQSARPTLVLPYAGRFERIGTHALVAWDDSREAARALADALPLLRRAARVDVVSWNERGVEADEGLRARLDALLKWLLWQGVAAEPRVETTEIDIGNAMLSRAADYQADLIVMGAYGHARWTERVLGGATRGLLDAMTVPVLMSH
;
A
#
# COMPACT_ATOMS: atom_id res chain seq x y z
N MET A 1 -14.36 -13.36 2.81
CA MET A 1 -13.66 -12.75 3.95
C MET A 1 -13.88 -11.24 3.85
N THR A 2 -13.88 -10.52 4.95
CA THR A 2 -13.90 -9.05 5.01
C THR A 2 -12.72 -8.62 5.88
N TYR A 3 -12.17 -7.42 5.71
CA TYR A 3 -11.19 -6.89 6.64
C TYR A 3 -11.84 -6.68 8.01
N ARG A 4 -11.13 -7.04 9.06
CA ARG A 4 -11.54 -6.85 10.47
C ARG A 4 -10.63 -5.87 11.18
N SER A 5 -9.43 -5.63 10.64
CA SER A 5 -8.43 -4.75 11.22
C SER A 5 -7.65 -4.02 10.14
N LEU A 6 -7.51 -2.72 10.28
CA LEU A 6 -6.63 -1.88 9.47
C LEU A 6 -5.50 -1.33 10.31
N LEU A 7 -4.33 -1.20 9.71
CA LEU A 7 -3.17 -0.53 10.29
C LEU A 7 -2.88 0.75 9.50
N VAL A 8 -2.63 1.86 10.18
CA VAL A 8 -2.16 3.09 9.57
C VAL A 8 -0.86 3.57 10.22
N HIS A 9 0.11 3.93 9.40
CA HIS A 9 1.36 4.55 9.84
C HIS A 9 1.12 6.00 10.23
N LEU A 10 1.60 6.38 11.41
CA LEU A 10 1.53 7.74 11.94
C LEU A 10 2.93 8.31 12.06
N ASP A 11 3.18 9.46 11.45
CA ASP A 11 4.45 10.17 11.44
C ASP A 11 4.26 11.70 11.41
N GLN A 12 5.32 12.45 11.17
CA GLN A 12 5.29 13.90 11.01
C GLN A 12 5.18 14.35 9.54
N ASP A 13 5.05 13.41 8.62
CA ASP A 13 4.84 13.74 7.20
C ASP A 13 3.53 14.52 7.02
N PRO A 14 3.50 15.59 6.20
CA PRO A 14 2.26 16.27 5.83
C PRO A 14 1.17 15.34 5.28
N LEU A 15 1.57 14.24 4.65
CA LEU A 15 0.66 13.22 4.11
C LEU A 15 -0.02 12.36 5.19
N CYS A 16 0.49 12.37 6.43
CA CYS A 16 -0.09 11.60 7.54
C CYS A 16 -1.56 11.95 7.78
N ALA A 17 -1.93 13.22 7.63
CA ALA A 17 -3.31 13.67 7.81
C ALA A 17 -4.26 13.03 6.77
N GLU A 18 -3.92 13.08 5.48
CA GLU A 18 -4.74 12.47 4.41
C GLU A 18 -4.79 10.94 4.57
N ARG A 19 -3.64 10.30 4.83
CA ARG A 19 -3.56 8.87 5.11
C ARG A 19 -4.47 8.45 6.26
N THR A 20 -4.48 9.21 7.33
CA THR A 20 -5.37 9.00 8.49
C THR A 20 -6.83 9.11 8.10
N GLN A 21 -7.22 10.13 7.33
CA GLN A 21 -8.59 10.30 6.87
C GLN A 21 -9.05 9.15 5.97
N VAL A 22 -8.20 8.67 5.07
CA VAL A 22 -8.49 7.49 4.25
C VAL A 22 -8.69 6.25 5.12
N ALA A 23 -7.79 6.00 6.07
CA ALA A 23 -7.89 4.85 6.97
C ALA A 23 -9.18 4.88 7.82
N ILE A 24 -9.56 6.05 8.34
CA ILE A 24 -10.81 6.27 9.09
C ILE A 24 -12.03 5.97 8.21
N ARG A 25 -12.06 6.47 6.96
CA ARG A 25 -13.18 6.20 6.04
C ARG A 25 -13.30 4.70 5.75
N LEU A 26 -12.20 4.04 5.41
CA LEU A 26 -12.18 2.60 5.15
C LEU A 26 -12.63 1.81 6.39
N ALA A 27 -12.16 2.17 7.59
CA ALA A 27 -12.57 1.50 8.83
C ALA A 27 -14.06 1.63 9.09
N ARG A 28 -14.66 2.80 8.83
CA ARG A 28 -16.10 3.01 8.95
C ARG A 28 -16.89 2.24 7.90
N GLU A 29 -16.45 2.27 6.66
CA GLU A 29 -17.11 1.60 5.54
C GLU A 29 -17.08 0.08 5.65
N LEU A 30 -16.02 -0.46 6.22
CA LEU A 30 -15.82 -1.91 6.38
C LEU A 30 -16.23 -2.42 7.75
N ASP A 31 -16.63 -1.52 8.67
CA ASP A 31 -16.97 -1.83 10.06
C ASP A 31 -15.89 -2.65 10.74
N CYS A 32 -14.66 -2.13 10.74
CA CYS A 32 -13.48 -2.81 11.25
C CYS A 32 -12.67 -1.98 12.25
N HIS A 33 -11.79 -2.65 12.98
CA HIS A 33 -10.85 -2.03 13.92
C HIS A 33 -9.79 -1.21 13.16
N LEU A 34 -9.39 -0.07 13.72
CA LEU A 34 -8.33 0.77 13.18
C LEU A 34 -7.21 0.97 14.19
N ALA A 35 -6.02 0.45 13.88
CA ALA A 35 -4.82 0.66 14.67
C ALA A 35 -3.92 1.72 14.04
N GLY A 36 -3.60 2.77 14.78
CA GLY A 36 -2.60 3.77 14.42
C GLY A 36 -1.27 3.46 15.08
N VAL A 37 -0.20 3.35 14.31
CA VAL A 37 1.15 3.06 14.84
C VAL A 37 2.08 4.23 14.53
N ALA A 38 2.66 4.79 15.59
CA ALA A 38 3.62 5.88 15.55
C ALA A 38 5.01 5.36 16.01
N PRO A 39 5.84 4.83 15.09
CA PRO A 39 7.20 4.42 15.41
C PRO A 39 8.07 5.64 15.68
N THR A 40 8.91 5.58 16.70
CA THR A 40 9.85 6.68 17.01
C THR A 40 11.10 6.65 16.13
N GLY A 41 11.48 5.46 15.62
CA GLY A 41 12.73 5.27 14.89
C GLY A 41 14.00 5.36 15.74
N VAL A 42 13.86 5.45 17.04
CA VAL A 42 14.94 5.70 18.02
C VAL A 42 16.05 4.65 17.95
N LEU A 43 15.73 3.37 17.69
CA LEU A 43 16.75 2.32 17.59
C LEU A 43 17.74 2.50 16.42
N ARG A 44 17.50 3.41 15.50
CA ARG A 44 18.43 3.77 14.42
C ARG A 44 19.41 4.87 14.79
N MET A 45 19.28 5.46 15.97
CA MET A 45 20.23 6.49 16.41
C MET A 45 21.61 5.85 16.65
N PRO A 46 22.69 6.42 16.09
CA PRO A 46 24.02 5.97 16.41
C PRO A 46 24.30 6.24 17.89
N THR A 47 24.77 5.23 18.62
CA THR A 47 25.19 5.41 20.01
C THR A 47 26.45 6.28 20.03
N PRO A 48 26.43 7.47 20.64
CA PRO A 48 27.57 8.35 20.64
C PRO A 48 28.72 7.76 21.47
N PRO A 49 29.97 7.85 20.98
CA PRO A 49 31.12 7.28 21.70
C PRO A 49 31.59 8.09 22.93
N GLU A 50 31.06 9.27 23.19
CA GLU A 50 31.54 10.17 24.24
C GLU A 50 30.41 10.80 25.05
N ALA A 51 30.66 11.06 26.38
CA ALA A 51 29.68 11.57 27.32
C ALA A 51 29.07 12.95 26.97
N ALA A 52 29.80 13.82 26.26
CA ALA A 52 29.29 15.12 25.82
C ALA A 52 28.23 15.04 24.71
N LEU A 53 28.16 13.91 23.99
CA LEU A 53 27.14 13.62 22.98
C LEU A 53 25.92 12.94 23.59
N SER A 54 25.99 12.49 24.85
CA SER A 54 24.88 11.82 25.54
C SER A 54 23.68 12.75 25.74
N ASP A 55 23.92 14.03 26.07
CA ASP A 55 22.86 15.01 26.31
C ASP A 55 22.15 15.39 25.00
N LEU A 56 22.90 15.54 23.90
CA LEU A 56 22.33 15.78 22.59
C LEU A 56 21.53 14.56 22.07
N ALA A 57 22.04 13.37 22.34
CA ALA A 57 21.34 12.13 21.99
C ALA A 57 20.06 11.96 22.82
N ALA A 58 20.08 12.29 24.09
CA ALA A 58 18.91 12.27 24.95
C ALA A 58 17.85 13.28 24.51
N LEU A 59 18.24 14.51 24.17
CA LEU A 59 17.34 15.54 23.64
C LEU A 59 16.72 15.10 22.29
N ALA A 60 17.53 14.50 21.42
CA ALA A 60 17.02 13.97 20.14
C ALA A 60 16.02 12.82 20.37
N TRP A 61 16.32 11.91 21.31
CA TRP A 61 15.42 10.84 21.73
C TRP A 61 14.09 11.40 22.22
N ASP A 62 14.12 12.30 23.18
CA ASP A 62 12.91 12.92 23.75
C ASP A 62 12.09 13.63 22.67
N SER A 63 12.77 14.29 21.71
CA SER A 63 12.11 14.92 20.56
C SER A 63 11.40 13.90 19.66
N MET A 64 12.04 12.77 19.34
CA MET A 64 11.44 11.72 18.50
C MET A 64 10.23 11.07 19.20
N VAL A 65 10.34 10.78 20.48
CA VAL A 65 9.22 10.25 21.27
C VAL A 65 8.07 11.26 21.33
N ALA A 66 8.35 12.53 21.60
CA ALA A 66 7.34 13.58 21.64
C ALA A 66 6.62 13.75 20.28
N GLN A 67 7.36 13.67 19.17
CA GLN A 67 6.78 13.73 17.83
C GLN A 67 5.85 12.53 17.55
N ALA A 68 6.26 11.33 17.93
CA ALA A 68 5.43 10.12 17.78
C ALA A 68 4.16 10.21 18.65
N GLN A 69 4.28 10.68 19.89
CA GLN A 69 3.13 10.91 20.77
C GLN A 69 2.16 11.97 20.20
N GLN A 70 2.70 13.04 19.61
CA GLN A 70 1.87 14.06 18.97
C GLN A 70 1.12 13.50 17.75
N ALA A 71 1.77 12.67 16.90
CA ALA A 71 1.11 12.02 15.78
C ALA A 71 0.00 11.07 16.27
N ALA A 72 0.28 10.30 17.33
CA ALA A 72 -0.68 9.42 17.98
C ALA A 72 -1.90 10.18 18.54
N GLN A 73 -1.67 11.32 19.16
CA GLN A 73 -2.75 12.17 19.70
C GLN A 73 -3.62 12.73 18.58
N ARG A 74 -3.01 13.29 17.50
CA ARG A 74 -3.77 13.79 16.34
C ARG A 74 -4.64 12.72 15.70
N PHE A 75 -4.14 11.48 15.62
CA PHE A 75 -4.91 10.35 15.14
C PHE A 75 -6.11 10.05 16.04
N THR A 76 -5.89 9.96 17.34
CA THR A 76 -6.93 9.69 18.33
C THR A 76 -8.03 10.77 18.28
N ASP A 77 -7.65 12.04 18.19
CA ASP A 77 -8.58 13.16 18.08
C ASP A 77 -9.39 13.07 16.78
N SER A 78 -8.75 12.73 15.65
CA SER A 78 -9.40 12.55 14.36
C SER A 78 -10.43 11.40 14.38
N CYS A 79 -10.09 10.28 15.00
CA CYS A 79 -11.01 9.14 15.17
C CYS A 79 -12.20 9.51 16.06
N SER A 80 -11.94 10.20 17.17
CA SER A 80 -12.96 10.63 18.13
C SER A 80 -13.94 11.63 17.50
N ALA A 81 -13.43 12.56 16.69
CA ALA A 81 -14.24 13.57 16.01
C ALA A 81 -15.32 12.97 15.09
N VAL A 82 -15.09 11.78 14.53
CA VAL A 82 -16.04 11.05 13.66
C VAL A 82 -16.77 9.92 14.39
N GLY A 83 -16.54 9.74 15.69
CA GLY A 83 -17.19 8.72 16.51
C GLY A 83 -16.74 7.29 16.19
N LEU A 84 -15.53 7.08 15.65
CA LEU A 84 -14.98 5.75 15.44
C LEU A 84 -14.66 5.10 16.80
N ARG A 85 -15.28 3.95 17.09
CA ARG A 85 -15.22 3.34 18.44
C ARG A 85 -14.15 2.29 18.59
N SER A 86 -13.86 1.55 17.52
CA SER A 86 -12.87 0.45 17.54
C SER A 86 -11.53 0.96 17.06
N VAL A 87 -10.78 1.58 17.97
CA VAL A 87 -9.50 2.27 17.68
C VAL A 87 -8.45 1.86 18.69
N GLU A 88 -7.24 1.62 18.21
CA GLU A 88 -6.03 1.46 19.02
C GLU A 88 -4.96 2.45 18.54
N THR A 89 -4.18 2.99 19.46
CA THR A 89 -3.04 3.85 19.14
C THR A 89 -1.80 3.35 19.86
N VAL A 90 -0.73 3.16 19.11
CA VAL A 90 0.53 2.62 19.63
C VAL A 90 1.68 3.55 19.27
N VAL A 91 2.44 3.96 20.29
CA VAL A 91 3.78 4.55 20.11
C VAL A 91 4.80 3.43 20.31
N ASP A 92 5.64 3.19 19.32
CA ASP A 92 6.62 2.09 19.30
C ASP A 92 8.03 2.67 19.19
N GLU A 93 8.90 2.38 20.17
CA GLU A 93 10.27 2.89 20.22
C GLU A 93 11.23 2.10 19.30
N GLY A 94 10.70 1.16 18.51
CA GLY A 94 11.46 0.33 17.59
C GLY A 94 11.95 1.03 16.32
N ASP A 95 12.59 0.24 15.46
CA ASP A 95 12.84 0.62 14.07
C ASP A 95 11.50 0.81 13.34
N GLU A 96 11.40 1.86 12.56
CA GLU A 96 10.14 2.28 11.93
C GLU A 96 9.55 1.20 11.02
N ALA A 97 10.36 0.63 10.12
CA ALA A 97 9.90 -0.40 9.20
C ALA A 97 9.56 -1.71 9.94
N LEU A 98 10.42 -2.13 10.89
CA LEU A 98 10.19 -3.35 11.66
C LEU A 98 8.96 -3.25 12.56
N SER A 99 8.70 -2.09 13.16
CA SER A 99 7.49 -1.84 13.95
C SER A 99 6.24 -2.01 13.09
N LEU A 100 6.22 -1.39 11.91
CA LEU A 100 5.12 -1.52 10.96
C LEU A 100 4.94 -2.96 10.47
N VAL A 101 6.02 -3.65 10.07
CA VAL A 101 5.98 -5.05 9.62
C VAL A 101 5.39 -5.96 10.69
N ARG A 102 5.88 -5.87 11.93
CA ARG A 102 5.41 -6.72 13.03
C ARG A 102 3.92 -6.50 13.33
N ARG A 103 3.47 -5.25 13.31
CA ARG A 103 2.06 -4.91 13.53
C ARG A 103 1.18 -5.34 12.35
N ALA A 104 1.69 -5.19 11.13
CA ALA A 104 0.98 -5.64 9.93
C ALA A 104 0.69 -7.15 9.92
N HIS A 105 1.53 -8.00 10.54
CA HIS A 105 1.25 -9.43 10.68
C HIS A 105 -0.10 -9.72 11.36
N CYS A 106 -0.56 -8.83 12.24
CA CYS A 106 -1.83 -8.94 12.97
C CYS A 106 -2.91 -8.00 12.43
N SER A 107 -2.73 -7.45 11.23
CA SER A 107 -3.71 -6.59 10.57
C SER A 107 -4.09 -7.16 9.20
N ASP A 108 -5.26 -6.82 8.69
CA ASP A 108 -5.73 -7.33 7.40
C ASP A 108 -5.31 -6.45 6.23
N LEU A 109 -5.05 -5.15 6.48
CA LEU A 109 -4.58 -4.19 5.49
C LEU A 109 -3.76 -3.10 6.18
N THR A 110 -2.61 -2.76 5.62
CA THR A 110 -1.78 -1.64 6.06
C THR A 110 -1.94 -0.44 5.11
N VAL A 111 -2.10 0.76 5.65
CA VAL A 111 -2.22 2.00 4.86
C VAL A 111 -0.97 2.85 5.03
N LEU A 112 -0.28 3.09 3.92
CA LEU A 112 0.94 3.91 3.81
C LEU A 112 0.75 5.02 2.78
N SER A 113 1.68 5.97 2.72
CA SER A 113 1.77 6.95 1.63
C SER A 113 3.01 6.71 0.79
N GLN A 114 2.90 6.98 -0.50
CA GLN A 114 4.05 7.17 -1.38
C GLN A 114 4.87 8.35 -0.85
N PRO A 115 6.20 8.23 -0.72
CA PRO A 115 7.04 9.35 -0.33
C PRO A 115 7.04 10.46 -1.39
N ASP A 116 6.97 11.72 -0.94
CA ASP A 116 7.10 12.86 -1.84
C ASP A 116 8.52 12.89 -2.45
N PRO A 117 8.69 12.93 -3.79
CA PRO A 117 9.99 13.00 -4.43
C PRO A 117 10.82 14.23 -4.03
N SER A 118 10.18 15.31 -3.58
CA SER A 118 10.86 16.52 -3.12
C SER A 118 11.32 16.46 -1.65
N ASP A 119 10.89 15.43 -0.89
CA ASP A 119 11.28 15.26 0.50
C ASP A 119 12.76 14.83 0.61
N PRO A 120 13.60 15.52 1.40
CA PRO A 120 14.98 15.08 1.68
C PRO A 120 15.06 13.64 2.23
N GLU A 121 14.04 13.17 2.94
CA GLU A 121 13.93 11.82 3.50
C GLU A 121 13.28 10.81 2.51
N HIS A 122 13.00 11.22 1.27
CA HIS A 122 12.29 10.41 0.26
C HIS A 122 12.85 8.98 0.17
N ARG A 123 14.18 8.83 0.04
CA ARG A 123 14.81 7.52 -0.09
C ARG A 123 14.56 6.62 1.12
N ARG A 124 14.68 7.16 2.32
CA ARG A 124 14.45 6.42 3.57
C ARG A 124 12.98 5.99 3.69
N ARG A 125 12.05 6.92 3.43
CA ARG A 125 10.62 6.64 3.47
C ARG A 125 10.22 5.60 2.44
N ARG A 126 10.83 5.63 1.26
CA ARG A 126 10.64 4.62 0.24
C ARG A 126 11.10 3.23 0.70
N GLU A 127 12.28 3.14 1.31
CA GLU A 127 12.80 1.88 1.87
C GLU A 127 11.82 1.29 2.90
N ILE A 128 11.17 2.12 3.72
CA ILE A 128 10.14 1.69 4.69
C ILE A 128 8.93 1.10 3.95
N VAL A 129 8.40 1.80 2.96
CA VAL A 129 7.25 1.32 2.17
C VAL A 129 7.57 -0.02 1.50
N GLU A 130 8.73 -0.11 0.82
CA GLU A 130 9.18 -1.34 0.16
C GLU A 130 9.35 -2.50 1.16
N GLN A 131 9.93 -2.23 2.33
CA GLN A 131 10.12 -3.25 3.37
C GLN A 131 8.80 -3.75 3.94
N VAL A 132 7.82 -2.87 4.17
CA VAL A 132 6.48 -3.29 4.62
C VAL A 132 5.79 -4.14 3.55
N ILE A 133 5.80 -3.74 2.28
CA ILE A 133 5.21 -4.53 1.20
C ILE A 133 5.82 -5.94 1.13
N LEU A 134 7.15 -6.03 1.22
CA LEU A 134 7.89 -7.30 1.07
C LEU A 134 7.77 -8.23 2.29
N GLN A 135 7.66 -7.69 3.50
CA GLN A 135 7.85 -8.47 4.72
C GLN A 135 6.60 -8.60 5.58
N SER A 136 5.54 -7.81 5.33
CA SER A 136 4.34 -7.85 6.16
C SER A 136 3.49 -9.12 5.98
N ALA A 137 3.67 -9.87 4.88
CA ALA A 137 2.81 -10.96 4.46
C ALA A 137 1.31 -10.58 4.38
N ARG A 138 1.02 -9.30 4.31
CA ARG A 138 -0.32 -8.69 4.27
C ARG A 138 -0.39 -7.62 3.18
N PRO A 139 -1.57 -7.34 2.63
CA PRO A 139 -1.72 -6.30 1.63
C PRO A 139 -1.39 -4.93 2.21
N THR A 140 -0.75 -4.12 1.39
CA THR A 140 -0.44 -2.73 1.69
C THR A 140 -1.14 -1.83 0.67
N LEU A 141 -1.97 -0.90 1.15
CA LEU A 141 -2.55 0.18 0.36
C LEU A 141 -1.62 1.37 0.44
N VAL A 142 -1.00 1.72 -0.67
CA VAL A 142 -0.15 2.90 -0.80
C VAL A 142 -0.94 4.02 -1.44
N LEU A 143 -1.01 5.17 -0.79
CA LEU A 143 -1.67 6.36 -1.30
C LEU A 143 -0.67 7.25 -2.02
N PRO A 144 -0.99 7.85 -3.17
CA PRO A 144 -0.12 8.83 -3.82
C PRO A 144 0.24 9.99 -2.90
N TYR A 145 1.43 10.59 -3.11
CA TYR A 145 1.88 11.76 -2.34
C TYR A 145 1.06 13.03 -2.64
N ALA A 146 0.38 13.05 -3.77
CA ALA A 146 -0.47 14.18 -4.17
C ALA A 146 -1.90 13.71 -4.43
N GLY A 147 -2.86 14.54 -4.06
CA GLY A 147 -4.28 14.27 -4.28
C GLY A 147 -5.09 14.13 -2.99
N ARG A 148 -6.40 13.97 -3.17
CA ARG A 148 -7.35 13.62 -2.13
C ARG A 148 -8.15 12.41 -2.58
N PHE A 149 -8.33 11.44 -1.70
CA PHE A 149 -8.89 10.14 -2.04
C PHE A 149 -10.20 9.93 -1.29
N GLU A 150 -11.26 10.63 -1.72
CA GLU A 150 -12.58 10.54 -1.09
C GLU A 150 -13.22 9.17 -1.24
N ARG A 151 -12.89 8.45 -2.32
CA ARG A 151 -13.35 7.09 -2.61
C ARG A 151 -12.17 6.24 -3.03
N ILE A 152 -12.20 4.97 -2.65
CA ILE A 152 -11.19 3.97 -3.03
C ILE A 152 -11.91 2.67 -3.34
N GLY A 153 -11.69 2.13 -4.54
CA GLY A 153 -12.24 0.86 -4.98
C GLY A 153 -13.67 0.95 -5.50
N THR A 154 -14.14 2.13 -5.92
CA THR A 154 -15.39 2.24 -6.69
C THR A 154 -15.21 1.67 -8.09
N HIS A 155 -14.08 1.99 -8.72
CA HIS A 155 -13.63 1.39 -9.97
C HIS A 155 -12.21 0.86 -9.78
N ALA A 156 -12.05 -0.45 -9.73
CA ALA A 156 -10.77 -1.10 -9.52
C ALA A 156 -10.20 -1.64 -10.84
N LEU A 157 -8.91 -1.35 -11.07
CA LEU A 157 -8.09 -1.96 -12.10
C LEU A 157 -7.23 -3.03 -11.45
N VAL A 158 -7.40 -4.29 -11.83
CA VAL A 158 -6.58 -5.41 -11.36
C VAL A 158 -5.53 -5.72 -12.44
N ALA A 159 -4.26 -5.52 -12.10
CA ALA A 159 -3.13 -5.91 -12.95
C ALA A 159 -2.85 -7.40 -12.79
N TRP A 160 -2.99 -8.14 -13.88
CA TRP A 160 -2.89 -9.61 -13.86
C TRP A 160 -1.82 -10.14 -14.81
N ASP A 161 -0.83 -10.83 -14.27
CA ASP A 161 0.25 -11.47 -15.01
C ASP A 161 0.36 -12.98 -14.75
N ASP A 162 -0.66 -13.58 -14.12
CA ASP A 162 -0.73 -14.99 -13.73
C ASP A 162 0.39 -15.42 -12.73
N SER A 163 0.99 -14.45 -12.03
CA SER A 163 1.95 -14.73 -10.98
C SER A 163 1.27 -15.07 -9.65
N ARG A 164 2.02 -15.67 -8.74
CA ARG A 164 1.55 -15.93 -7.37
C ARG A 164 1.27 -14.62 -6.61
N GLU A 165 2.05 -13.59 -6.86
CA GLU A 165 1.93 -12.26 -6.27
C GLU A 165 0.64 -11.57 -6.74
N ALA A 166 0.32 -11.65 -8.04
CA ALA A 166 -0.95 -11.15 -8.57
C ALA A 166 -2.15 -11.92 -8.01
N ALA A 167 -2.05 -13.26 -7.94
CA ALA A 167 -3.09 -14.09 -7.33
C ALA A 167 -3.29 -13.76 -5.84
N ARG A 168 -2.20 -13.51 -5.10
CA ARG A 168 -2.25 -13.09 -3.72
C ARG A 168 -2.91 -11.71 -3.56
N ALA A 169 -2.46 -10.71 -4.34
CA ALA A 169 -3.02 -9.37 -4.28
C ALA A 169 -4.51 -9.35 -4.61
N LEU A 170 -4.93 -10.12 -5.61
CA LEU A 170 -6.33 -10.26 -5.98
C LEU A 170 -7.16 -10.86 -4.84
N ALA A 171 -6.67 -11.94 -4.20
CA ALA A 171 -7.35 -12.58 -3.07
C ALA A 171 -7.44 -11.63 -1.87
N ASP A 172 -6.37 -10.92 -1.58
CA ASP A 172 -6.31 -9.94 -0.49
C ASP A 172 -7.22 -8.73 -0.75
N ALA A 173 -7.41 -8.31 -2.02
CA ALA A 173 -8.27 -7.18 -2.39
C ALA A 173 -9.78 -7.50 -2.40
N LEU A 174 -10.19 -8.77 -2.29
CA LEU A 174 -11.61 -9.17 -2.39
C LEU A 174 -12.58 -8.34 -1.52
N PRO A 175 -12.24 -7.92 -0.27
CA PRO A 175 -13.12 -7.08 0.52
C PRO A 175 -13.46 -5.73 -0.13
N LEU A 176 -12.52 -5.15 -0.89
CA LEU A 176 -12.74 -3.92 -1.65
C LEU A 176 -13.43 -4.21 -2.98
N LEU A 177 -12.97 -5.23 -3.72
CA LEU A 177 -13.51 -5.59 -5.03
C LEU A 177 -14.99 -5.98 -5.01
N ARG A 178 -15.47 -6.61 -3.94
CA ARG A 178 -16.90 -6.94 -3.75
C ARG A 178 -17.80 -5.72 -3.63
N ARG A 179 -17.24 -4.57 -3.31
CA ARG A 179 -17.95 -3.28 -3.14
C ARG A 179 -17.78 -2.40 -4.36
N ALA A 180 -16.88 -2.77 -5.27
CA ALA A 180 -16.61 -2.01 -6.47
C ALA A 180 -17.84 -2.01 -7.39
N ALA A 181 -18.13 -0.85 -7.98
CA ALA A 181 -19.14 -0.74 -9.03
C ALA A 181 -18.61 -1.32 -10.35
N ARG A 182 -17.29 -1.31 -10.56
CA ARG A 182 -16.63 -1.86 -11.72
C ARG A 182 -15.26 -2.44 -11.37
N VAL A 183 -14.94 -3.58 -11.96
CA VAL A 183 -13.63 -4.23 -11.86
C VAL A 183 -13.15 -4.61 -13.27
N ASP A 184 -12.03 -4.03 -13.71
CA ASP A 184 -11.36 -4.43 -14.95
C ASP A 184 -10.12 -5.27 -14.58
N VAL A 185 -10.01 -6.47 -15.13
CA VAL A 185 -8.81 -7.32 -15.01
C VAL A 185 -8.00 -7.14 -16.28
N VAL A 186 -6.83 -6.54 -16.17
CA VAL A 186 -5.99 -6.16 -17.31
C VAL A 186 -4.70 -6.96 -17.30
N SER A 187 -4.44 -7.65 -18.42
CA SER A 187 -3.15 -8.29 -18.70
C SER A 187 -2.47 -7.55 -19.84
N TRP A 188 -1.16 -7.29 -19.68
CA TRP A 188 -0.36 -6.63 -20.70
C TRP A 188 0.59 -7.62 -21.37
N ASN A 189 0.63 -7.57 -22.70
CA ASN A 189 1.65 -8.23 -23.51
C ASN A 189 2.65 -7.18 -24.01
N GLU A 190 3.93 -7.49 -23.95
CA GLU A 190 4.93 -6.68 -24.63
C GLU A 190 4.81 -6.84 -26.13
N ARG A 191 5.08 -5.77 -26.88
CA ARG A 191 5.03 -5.79 -28.34
C ARG A 191 6.01 -6.84 -28.91
N GLY A 192 5.50 -7.69 -29.82
CA GLY A 192 6.30 -8.74 -30.47
C GLY A 192 6.33 -10.07 -29.71
N VAL A 193 5.70 -10.17 -28.56
CA VAL A 193 5.42 -11.44 -27.90
C VAL A 193 4.09 -11.97 -28.46
N GLU A 194 4.13 -13.15 -29.09
CA GLU A 194 2.88 -13.82 -29.55
C GLU A 194 1.93 -13.99 -28.36
N ALA A 195 0.66 -13.65 -28.61
CA ALA A 195 -0.36 -13.86 -27.57
C ALA A 195 -0.37 -15.34 -27.19
N ASP A 196 -0.11 -15.62 -25.94
CA ASP A 196 -0.17 -16.97 -25.39
C ASP A 196 -1.59 -17.52 -25.59
N GLU A 197 -1.73 -18.55 -26.41
CA GLU A 197 -3.03 -19.20 -26.71
C GLU A 197 -3.75 -19.63 -25.41
N GLY A 198 -3.02 -19.94 -24.37
CA GLY A 198 -3.56 -20.31 -23.06
C GLY A 198 -4.06 -19.11 -22.22
N LEU A 199 -3.66 -17.87 -22.52
CA LEU A 199 -3.99 -16.68 -21.71
C LEU A 199 -5.51 -16.50 -21.59
N ARG A 200 -6.24 -16.65 -22.70
CA ARG A 200 -7.71 -16.50 -22.68
C ARG A 200 -8.37 -17.52 -21.76
N ALA A 201 -7.97 -18.79 -21.84
CA ALA A 201 -8.51 -19.85 -20.98
C ALA A 201 -8.20 -19.61 -19.50
N ARG A 202 -6.99 -19.07 -19.17
CA ARG A 202 -6.63 -18.71 -17.80
C ARG A 202 -7.43 -17.52 -17.29
N LEU A 203 -7.64 -16.49 -18.11
CA LEU A 203 -8.52 -15.37 -17.77
C LEU A 203 -9.96 -15.81 -17.54
N ASP A 204 -10.49 -16.72 -18.38
CA ASP A 204 -11.84 -17.27 -18.19
C ASP A 204 -11.97 -18.05 -16.87
N ALA A 205 -10.94 -18.80 -16.48
CA ALA A 205 -10.90 -19.48 -15.19
C ALA A 205 -10.84 -18.48 -14.01
N LEU A 206 -10.05 -17.42 -14.14
CA LEU A 206 -9.97 -16.35 -13.16
C LEU A 206 -11.32 -15.64 -12.98
N LEU A 207 -11.99 -15.28 -14.07
CA LEU A 207 -13.28 -14.60 -14.03
C LEU A 207 -14.35 -15.46 -13.38
N LYS A 208 -14.36 -16.78 -13.63
CA LYS A 208 -15.24 -17.74 -12.95
C LYS A 208 -14.96 -17.75 -11.44
N TRP A 209 -13.70 -17.78 -11.07
CA TRP A 209 -13.32 -17.72 -9.65
C TRP A 209 -13.76 -16.41 -9.00
N LEU A 210 -13.57 -15.25 -9.64
CA LEU A 210 -14.03 -13.95 -9.16
C LEU A 210 -15.55 -13.93 -8.99
N LEU A 211 -16.29 -14.50 -9.94
CA LEU A 211 -17.74 -14.61 -9.83
C LEU A 211 -18.18 -15.43 -8.61
N TRP A 212 -17.49 -16.53 -8.32
CA TRP A 212 -17.74 -17.31 -7.09
C TRP A 212 -17.40 -16.51 -5.82
N GLN A 213 -16.46 -15.57 -5.92
CA GLN A 213 -16.14 -14.64 -4.82
C GLN A 213 -17.14 -13.46 -4.73
N GLY A 214 -18.12 -13.40 -5.61
CA GLY A 214 -19.09 -12.29 -5.64
C GLY A 214 -18.58 -11.02 -6.32
N VAL A 215 -17.59 -11.16 -7.20
CA VAL A 215 -17.00 -10.05 -7.98
C VAL A 215 -17.28 -10.29 -9.47
N ALA A 216 -18.03 -9.37 -10.08
CA ALA A 216 -18.16 -9.31 -11.54
C ALA A 216 -17.01 -8.47 -12.10
N ALA A 217 -16.24 -9.03 -13.03
CA ALA A 217 -15.08 -8.36 -13.60
C ALA A 217 -15.03 -8.49 -15.12
N GLU A 218 -14.48 -7.48 -15.79
CA GLU A 218 -14.28 -7.45 -17.23
C GLU A 218 -12.80 -7.74 -17.58
N PRO A 219 -12.51 -8.74 -18.44
CA PRO A 219 -11.14 -9.02 -18.86
C PRO A 219 -10.70 -8.07 -19.96
N ARG A 220 -9.44 -7.65 -19.89
CA ARG A 220 -8.77 -6.84 -20.91
C ARG A 220 -7.40 -7.45 -21.21
N VAL A 221 -7.06 -7.60 -22.46
CA VAL A 221 -5.72 -7.97 -22.90
C VAL A 221 -5.21 -6.83 -23.78
N GLU A 222 -4.11 -6.24 -23.38
CA GLU A 222 -3.56 -5.06 -24.01
C GLU A 222 -2.11 -5.29 -24.43
N THR A 223 -1.69 -4.60 -25.46
CA THR A 223 -0.29 -4.57 -25.91
C THR A 223 0.29 -3.21 -25.56
N THR A 224 1.48 -3.19 -24.97
CA THR A 224 2.17 -1.95 -24.63
C THR A 224 3.55 -1.87 -25.24
N GLU A 225 3.98 -0.64 -25.56
CA GLU A 225 5.34 -0.31 -26.02
C GLU A 225 6.12 0.42 -24.91
N ILE A 226 5.45 0.79 -23.83
CA ILE A 226 6.04 1.48 -22.69
C ILE A 226 6.18 0.52 -21.51
N ASP A 227 6.91 0.95 -20.49
CA ASP A 227 7.02 0.22 -19.23
C ASP A 227 5.63 -0.12 -18.64
N ILE A 228 5.50 -1.33 -18.10
CA ILE A 228 4.23 -1.85 -17.58
C ILE A 228 3.65 -0.97 -16.47
N GLY A 229 4.48 -0.40 -15.59
CA GLY A 229 4.02 0.52 -14.54
C GLY A 229 3.36 1.77 -15.13
N ASN A 230 3.97 2.36 -16.15
CA ASN A 230 3.42 3.50 -16.87
C ASN A 230 2.15 3.11 -17.66
N ALA A 231 2.11 1.92 -18.26
CA ALA A 231 0.92 1.41 -18.94
C ALA A 231 -0.26 1.25 -17.97
N MET A 232 -0.01 0.72 -16.76
CA MET A 232 -1.01 0.62 -15.69
C MET A 232 -1.58 2.00 -15.31
N LEU A 233 -0.72 2.99 -15.08
CA LEU A 233 -1.15 4.33 -14.71
C LEU A 233 -1.96 5.02 -15.82
N SER A 234 -1.50 4.90 -17.08
CA SER A 234 -2.22 5.43 -18.23
C SER A 234 -3.61 4.81 -18.34
N ARG A 235 -3.69 3.49 -18.17
CA ARG A 235 -4.97 2.78 -18.27
C ARG A 235 -5.88 3.07 -17.07
N ALA A 236 -5.33 3.22 -15.86
CA ALA A 236 -6.10 3.65 -14.70
C ALA A 236 -6.73 5.04 -14.93
N ALA A 237 -5.99 5.97 -15.55
CA ALA A 237 -6.52 7.29 -15.91
C ALA A 237 -7.62 7.19 -16.99
N ASP A 238 -7.40 6.44 -18.07
CA ASP A 238 -8.37 6.24 -19.15
C ASP A 238 -9.70 5.66 -18.66
N TYR A 239 -9.62 4.72 -17.70
CA TYR A 239 -10.79 4.07 -17.10
C TYR A 239 -11.37 4.84 -15.92
N GLN A 240 -10.71 5.91 -15.48
CA GLN A 240 -11.07 6.62 -14.25
C GLN A 240 -11.09 5.68 -13.02
N ALA A 241 -10.15 4.73 -12.98
CA ALA A 241 -10.01 3.84 -11.85
C ALA A 241 -9.49 4.61 -10.62
N ASP A 242 -10.07 4.33 -9.46
CA ASP A 242 -9.71 4.93 -8.17
C ASP A 242 -8.94 3.96 -7.26
N LEU A 243 -8.61 2.77 -7.80
CA LEU A 243 -7.77 1.76 -7.15
C LEU A 243 -7.07 0.90 -8.21
N ILE A 244 -5.77 0.70 -8.05
CA ILE A 244 -5.03 -0.36 -8.75
C ILE A 244 -4.78 -1.49 -7.73
N VAL A 245 -4.96 -2.75 -8.16
CA VAL A 245 -4.60 -3.95 -7.41
C VAL A 245 -3.55 -4.70 -8.19
N MET A 246 -2.39 -4.96 -7.58
CA MET A 246 -1.27 -5.65 -8.24
C MET A 246 -0.43 -6.49 -7.30
N GLY A 247 0.20 -7.52 -7.81
CA GLY A 247 1.31 -8.19 -7.16
C GLY A 247 2.54 -7.28 -7.10
N ALA A 248 3.28 -7.34 -6.02
CA ALA A 248 4.50 -6.57 -5.85
C ALA A 248 5.72 -7.48 -5.94
N TYR A 249 6.77 -7.03 -6.64
CA TYR A 249 8.07 -7.70 -6.72
C TYR A 249 8.02 -9.16 -7.20
N GLY A 250 7.05 -9.52 -8.03
CA GLY A 250 6.97 -10.82 -8.69
C GLY A 250 8.14 -11.06 -9.64
N HIS A 251 8.43 -12.32 -9.92
CA HIS A 251 9.54 -12.70 -10.80
C HIS A 251 9.26 -12.29 -12.24
N ALA A 252 9.97 -11.27 -12.73
CA ALA A 252 10.25 -11.20 -14.15
C ALA A 252 11.08 -12.44 -14.53
N ARG A 253 10.66 -13.15 -15.58
CA ARG A 253 11.29 -14.35 -16.13
C ARG A 253 12.82 -14.18 -16.16
N TRP A 254 13.52 -15.01 -15.40
CA TRP A 254 14.92 -15.51 -15.50
C TRP A 254 15.99 -14.70 -16.26
N THR A 255 16.01 -13.38 -16.20
CA THR A 255 17.19 -12.62 -16.64
C THR A 255 17.39 -11.40 -15.76
N GLU A 256 18.44 -11.48 -14.94
CA GLU A 256 19.21 -10.41 -14.32
C GLU A 256 18.51 -9.38 -13.40
N ARG A 257 18.75 -9.53 -12.09
CA ARG A 257 19.01 -8.46 -11.09
C ARG A 257 18.21 -7.15 -11.18
N VAL A 258 16.96 -7.13 -11.61
CA VAL A 258 16.13 -5.94 -11.44
C VAL A 258 14.95 -6.29 -10.54
N LEU A 259 15.10 -6.02 -9.26
CA LEU A 259 14.05 -6.06 -8.27
C LEU A 259 12.86 -5.21 -8.77
N GLY A 260 11.85 -5.86 -9.40
CA GLY A 260 10.53 -5.30 -9.63
C GLY A 260 10.48 -3.94 -10.34
N GLY A 261 11.03 -3.82 -11.56
CA GLY A 261 11.03 -2.55 -12.32
C GLY A 261 9.65 -1.89 -12.40
N ALA A 262 8.61 -2.68 -12.70
CA ALA A 262 7.23 -2.19 -12.75
C ALA A 262 6.74 -1.68 -11.39
N THR A 263 7.01 -2.38 -10.27
CA THR A 263 6.63 -1.95 -8.93
C THR A 263 7.33 -0.64 -8.55
N ARG A 264 8.63 -0.52 -8.85
CA ARG A 264 9.39 0.70 -8.56
C ARG A 264 8.91 1.88 -9.39
N GLY A 265 8.77 1.69 -10.70
CA GLY A 265 8.29 2.73 -11.61
C GLY A 265 6.89 3.21 -11.21
N LEU A 266 6.02 2.29 -10.83
CA LEU A 266 4.70 2.64 -10.35
C LEU A 266 4.74 3.41 -9.02
N LEU A 267 5.53 2.96 -8.03
CA LEU A 267 5.70 3.67 -6.76
C LEU A 267 6.32 5.07 -6.92
N ASP A 268 7.06 5.33 -7.99
CA ASP A 268 7.63 6.65 -8.27
C ASP A 268 6.62 7.62 -8.93
N ALA A 269 5.68 7.08 -9.72
CA ALA A 269 4.81 7.89 -10.59
C ALA A 269 3.30 7.73 -10.33
N MET A 270 2.91 6.99 -9.29
CA MET A 270 1.50 6.69 -9.02
C MET A 270 0.67 7.94 -8.76
N THR A 271 -0.52 7.97 -9.36
CA THR A 271 -1.53 9.02 -9.22
C THR A 271 -2.85 8.51 -8.64
N VAL A 272 -2.96 7.20 -8.46
CA VAL A 272 -4.12 6.49 -7.91
C VAL A 272 -3.63 5.61 -6.76
N PRO A 273 -4.44 5.38 -5.71
CA PRO A 273 -4.14 4.41 -4.67
C PRO A 273 -3.84 3.02 -5.24
N VAL A 274 -2.81 2.35 -4.71
CA VAL A 274 -2.39 1.03 -5.17
C VAL A 274 -2.38 0.06 -4.01
N LEU A 275 -3.13 -1.05 -4.13
CA LEU A 275 -3.05 -2.18 -3.22
C LEU A 275 -2.04 -3.19 -3.77
N MET A 276 -1.05 -3.49 -2.95
CA MET A 276 0.05 -4.40 -3.28
C MET A 276 0.12 -5.55 -2.28
N SER A 277 0.42 -6.76 -2.78
CA SER A 277 0.77 -7.94 -1.98
C SER A 277 1.97 -8.65 -2.58
N HIS A 278 2.76 -9.29 -1.70
CA HIS A 278 3.94 -10.07 -2.09
C HIS A 278 3.84 -11.51 -1.55
#